data_2ba44cc37451889ed1f0dd9403f06f36
#
_entry.id   2ba44cc37451889ed1f0dd9403f06f36
#
_cell.length_a   1.000
_cell.length_b   1.000
_cell.length_c   1.000
_cell.angle_alpha   90.00
_cell.angle_beta   90.00
_cell.angle_gamma   90.00
#
_symmetry.space_group_name_H-M   'P 1'
#
loop_
_entity.id
_entity.type
_entity.pdbx_description
1 polymer ?
#
loop_
_entity_poly.entity_id
_entity_poly.type
_entity_poly.pdbx_seq_one_letter_code
_entity_poly.pdbx_strand_id
1 'polypeptide(L)'
;MNRKRVMAISAVFVSVAFLFFVKVGAGTTSAEQEVRELEQRANAAYEANDLPKYFSFYAPDFTQYLPEGRSDLPAYQKEWSSYIGEGNRVEKVVLSDMHVQIGPSGDTAVASYIIHVRTKLKDGKVTDEENQESDVLFKRNGQWKVVFLHYSAAPKSESH
;
A
#
# COMPACT_ATOMS: atom_id res chain seq x y z
N MET A 1 -62.59 58.50 -26.36
CA MET A 1 -61.19 58.17 -26.71
C MET A 1 -60.44 57.71 -25.44
N ASN A 2 -60.49 56.39 -25.13
CA ASN A 2 -59.98 55.82 -23.89
C ASN A 2 -58.63 55.15 -24.16
N ARG A 3 -57.56 55.71 -23.64
CA ARG A 3 -56.19 55.07 -23.63
C ARG A 3 -56.10 54.21 -22.40
N LYS A 4 -56.12 52.85 -22.56
CA LYS A 4 -55.76 51.87 -21.52
C LYS A 4 -54.23 51.86 -21.40
N ARG A 5 -53.74 52.19 -20.21
CA ARG A 5 -52.34 52.00 -19.83
C ARG A 5 -52.10 50.53 -19.44
N VAL A 6 -51.25 49.82 -20.15
CA VAL A 6 -50.78 48.48 -19.79
C VAL A 6 -49.59 48.64 -18.85
N MET A 7 -49.74 48.16 -17.64
CA MET A 7 -48.71 48.14 -16.61
C MET A 7 -47.91 46.84 -16.76
N ALA A 8 -46.64 46.95 -17.17
CA ALA A 8 -45.72 45.80 -17.24
C ALA A 8 -45.12 45.52 -15.84
N ILE A 9 -45.41 44.34 -15.30
CA ILE A 9 -44.84 43.85 -14.05
C ILE A 9 -43.52 43.10 -14.42
N SER A 10 -42.39 43.68 -14.11
CA SER A 10 -41.10 43.00 -14.21
C SER A 10 -40.90 42.10 -12.99
N ALA A 11 -40.94 40.79 -13.20
CA ALA A 11 -40.57 39.81 -12.19
C ALA A 11 -39.03 39.67 -12.15
N VAL A 12 -38.43 40.06 -11.05
CA VAL A 12 -37.03 39.85 -10.77
C VAL A 12 -36.86 38.46 -10.18
N PHE A 13 -36.29 37.52 -10.96
CA PHE A 13 -35.89 36.22 -10.44
C PHE A 13 -34.56 36.35 -9.72
N VAL A 14 -34.57 36.29 -8.39
CA VAL A 14 -33.36 36.13 -7.56
C VAL A 14 -33.04 34.66 -7.50
N SER A 15 -32.03 34.23 -8.30
CA SER A 15 -31.47 32.87 -8.23
C SER A 15 -30.57 32.77 -7.01
N VAL A 16 -31.01 32.13 -5.97
CA VAL A 16 -30.18 31.75 -4.81
C VAL A 16 -29.40 30.49 -5.20
N ALA A 17 -28.12 30.67 -5.53
CA ALA A 17 -27.20 29.54 -5.72
C ALA A 17 -26.85 28.94 -4.35
N PHE A 18 -27.39 27.76 -4.05
CA PHE A 18 -26.99 26.97 -2.90
C PHE A 18 -25.65 26.31 -3.23
N LEU A 19 -24.56 26.84 -2.69
CA LEU A 19 -23.26 26.20 -2.67
C LEU A 19 -23.29 25.04 -1.66
N PHE A 20 -23.47 23.84 -2.15
CA PHE A 20 -23.25 22.63 -1.35
C PHE A 20 -21.75 22.48 -1.08
N PHE A 21 -21.30 22.88 0.09
CA PHE A 21 -20.01 22.46 0.62
C PHE A 21 -20.11 20.97 0.98
N VAL A 22 -19.69 20.09 0.07
CA VAL A 22 -19.42 18.69 0.41
C VAL A 22 -18.19 18.69 1.32
N LYS A 23 -18.40 18.49 2.62
CA LYS A 23 -17.32 18.10 3.52
C LYS A 23 -16.83 16.74 3.04
N VAL A 24 -15.73 16.71 2.28
CA VAL A 24 -14.97 15.48 2.05
C VAL A 24 -14.42 15.10 3.42
N GLY A 25 -15.10 14.18 4.09
CA GLY A 25 -14.53 13.49 5.24
C GLY A 25 -13.25 12.80 4.76
N ALA A 26 -12.16 12.82 5.57
CA ALA A 26 -10.95 12.07 5.32
C ALA A 26 -11.25 10.56 5.46
N GLY A 27 -12.03 10.02 4.51
CA GLY A 27 -12.20 8.58 4.31
C GLY A 27 -11.05 8.08 3.42
N THR A 28 -10.56 6.89 3.72
CA THR A 28 -9.60 6.16 2.90
C THR A 28 -10.08 6.17 1.45
N THR A 29 -9.24 6.59 0.51
CA THR A 29 -9.58 6.55 -0.91
C THR A 29 -9.67 5.09 -1.39
N SER A 30 -10.43 4.84 -2.46
CA SER A 30 -10.51 3.48 -3.06
C SER A 30 -9.10 2.93 -3.41
N ALA A 31 -8.21 3.78 -3.93
CA ALA A 31 -6.84 3.40 -4.27
C ALA A 31 -6.01 3.05 -3.01
N GLU A 32 -6.14 3.82 -1.93
CA GLU A 32 -5.48 3.53 -0.66
C GLU A 32 -5.94 2.18 -0.09
N GLN A 33 -7.24 1.91 -0.13
CA GLN A 33 -7.79 0.64 0.33
C GLN A 33 -7.27 -0.54 -0.50
N GLU A 34 -7.22 -0.41 -1.83
CA GLU A 34 -6.67 -1.43 -2.72
C GLU A 34 -5.21 -1.75 -2.41
N VAL A 35 -4.39 -0.73 -2.10
CA VAL A 35 -2.98 -0.90 -1.71
C VAL A 35 -2.87 -1.60 -0.36
N ARG A 36 -3.62 -1.17 0.66
CA ARG A 36 -3.62 -1.83 1.98
C ARG A 36 -4.00 -3.31 1.89
N GLU A 37 -5.01 -3.62 1.09
CA GLU A 37 -5.44 -5.00 0.85
C GLU A 37 -4.40 -5.82 0.09
N LEU A 38 -3.64 -5.19 -0.84
CA LEU A 38 -2.54 -5.85 -1.53
C LEU A 38 -1.45 -6.24 -0.54
N GLU A 39 -0.99 -5.29 0.30
CA GLU A 39 0.04 -5.53 1.30
C GLU A 39 -0.36 -6.64 2.28
N GLN A 40 -1.60 -6.62 2.76
CA GLN A 40 -2.12 -7.67 3.64
C GLN A 40 -2.10 -9.05 2.96
N ARG A 41 -2.50 -9.13 1.69
CA ARG A 41 -2.52 -10.40 0.93
C ARG A 41 -1.13 -10.90 0.59
N ALA A 42 -0.20 -9.99 0.25
CA ALA A 42 1.20 -10.33 -0.02
C ALA A 42 1.84 -10.91 1.24
N ASN A 43 1.70 -10.23 2.37
CA ASN A 43 2.25 -10.67 3.64
C ASN A 43 1.59 -11.94 4.20
N ALA A 44 0.28 -12.16 3.93
CA ALA A 44 -0.37 -13.43 4.24
C ALA A 44 0.18 -14.60 3.40
N ALA A 45 0.51 -14.38 2.12
CA ALA A 45 1.17 -15.38 1.29
C ALA A 45 2.61 -15.66 1.76
N TYR A 46 3.32 -14.62 2.21
CA TYR A 46 4.64 -14.74 2.82
C TYR A 46 4.60 -15.58 4.12
N GLU A 47 3.68 -15.28 5.04
CA GLU A 47 3.47 -16.08 6.26
C GLU A 47 3.12 -17.55 5.94
N ALA A 48 2.31 -17.78 4.90
CA ALA A 48 1.96 -19.11 4.45
C ALA A 48 3.10 -19.87 3.74
N ASN A 49 4.24 -19.21 3.49
CA ASN A 49 5.36 -19.71 2.69
C ASN A 49 4.93 -20.10 1.26
N ASP A 50 3.87 -19.46 0.73
CA ASP A 50 3.40 -19.60 -0.64
C ASP A 50 4.15 -18.63 -1.54
N LEU A 51 5.41 -18.96 -1.85
CA LEU A 51 6.30 -18.10 -2.62
C LEU A 51 5.75 -17.75 -4.02
N PRO A 52 5.15 -18.68 -4.80
CA PRO A 52 4.54 -18.33 -6.07
C PRO A 52 3.48 -17.25 -5.95
N LYS A 53 2.62 -17.35 -4.94
CA LYS A 53 1.58 -16.33 -4.66
C LYS A 53 2.19 -15.03 -4.14
N TYR A 54 3.15 -15.11 -3.23
CA TYR A 54 3.86 -13.93 -2.71
C TYR A 54 4.48 -13.12 -3.85
N PHE A 55 5.28 -13.75 -4.70
CA PHE A 55 5.92 -13.08 -5.82
C PHE A 55 4.97 -12.63 -6.92
N SER A 56 3.73 -13.13 -6.94
CA SER A 56 2.71 -12.64 -7.88
C SER A 56 2.29 -11.20 -7.62
N PHE A 57 2.56 -10.65 -6.43
CA PHE A 57 2.30 -9.24 -6.10
C PHE A 57 3.38 -8.28 -6.60
N TYR A 58 4.54 -8.79 -7.01
CA TYR A 58 5.68 -8.01 -7.48
C TYR A 58 5.65 -7.83 -9.00
N ALA A 59 6.14 -6.68 -9.47
CA ALA A 59 6.25 -6.40 -10.89
C ALA A 59 7.50 -7.09 -11.49
N PRO A 60 7.50 -7.43 -12.80
CA PRO A 60 8.69 -8.03 -13.43
C PRO A 60 9.94 -7.14 -13.38
N ASP A 61 9.76 -5.83 -13.31
CA ASP A 61 10.82 -4.82 -13.21
C ASP A 61 11.11 -4.39 -11.77
N PHE A 62 10.68 -5.19 -10.79
CA PHE A 62 10.91 -4.95 -9.37
C PHE A 62 12.41 -4.90 -9.05
N THR A 63 12.75 -3.98 -8.10
CA THR A 63 14.06 -3.92 -7.46
C THR A 63 13.90 -3.69 -5.97
N GLN A 64 14.89 -4.09 -5.19
CA GLN A 64 14.93 -3.81 -3.76
C GLN A 64 16.32 -3.31 -3.31
N TYR A 65 16.32 -2.61 -2.17
CA TYR A 65 17.52 -2.29 -1.43
C TYR A 65 17.44 -2.91 -0.03
N LEU A 66 18.40 -3.75 0.25
CA LEU A 66 18.65 -4.37 1.55
C LEU A 66 20.02 -3.87 2.08
N PRO A 67 20.40 -4.18 3.34
CA PRO A 67 21.72 -3.84 3.84
C PRO A 67 22.88 -4.37 2.96
N GLU A 68 22.70 -5.49 2.28
CA GLU A 68 23.65 -6.12 1.37
C GLU A 68 23.75 -5.41 0.00
N GLY A 69 22.81 -4.54 -0.29
CA GLY A 69 22.76 -3.77 -1.53
C GLY A 69 21.51 -3.99 -2.36
N ARG A 70 21.61 -3.62 -3.64
CA ARG A 70 20.49 -3.70 -4.57
C ARG A 70 20.37 -5.09 -5.19
N SER A 71 19.15 -5.62 -5.27
CA SER A 71 18.83 -6.82 -6.03
C SER A 71 17.55 -6.66 -6.87
N ASP A 72 17.30 -7.61 -7.75
CA ASP A 72 16.12 -7.68 -8.63
C ASP A 72 15.20 -8.84 -8.26
N LEU A 73 14.04 -8.95 -8.92
CA LEU A 73 13.06 -10.00 -8.63
C LEU A 73 13.60 -11.41 -8.82
N PRO A 74 14.36 -11.77 -9.89
CA PRO A 74 14.95 -13.10 -10.03
C PRO A 74 15.91 -13.48 -8.89
N ALA A 75 16.74 -12.55 -8.46
CA ALA A 75 17.65 -12.77 -7.34
C ALA A 75 16.89 -12.98 -6.03
N TYR A 76 15.89 -12.15 -5.76
CA TYR A 76 15.02 -12.24 -4.60
C TYR A 76 14.25 -13.57 -4.54
N GLN A 77 13.66 -13.99 -5.68
CA GLN A 77 12.98 -15.27 -5.79
C GLN A 77 13.92 -16.46 -5.52
N LYS A 78 15.14 -16.42 -6.05
CA LYS A 78 16.14 -17.47 -5.83
C LYS A 78 16.52 -17.57 -4.36
N GLU A 79 16.78 -16.44 -3.72
CA GLU A 79 17.13 -16.37 -2.30
C GLU A 79 16.07 -17.00 -1.41
N TRP A 80 14.82 -16.56 -1.53
CA TRP A 80 13.72 -17.10 -0.74
C TRP A 80 13.42 -18.56 -1.04
N SER A 81 13.49 -18.96 -2.32
CA SER A 81 13.31 -20.37 -2.69
C SER A 81 14.36 -21.26 -2.06
N SER A 82 15.61 -20.80 -2.01
CA SER A 82 16.70 -21.52 -1.32
C SER A 82 16.46 -21.57 0.18
N TYR A 83 16.13 -20.44 0.79
CA TYR A 83 15.90 -20.32 2.23
C TYR A 83 14.78 -21.26 2.73
N ILE A 84 13.64 -21.27 2.05
CA ILE A 84 12.53 -22.18 2.37
C ILE A 84 12.88 -23.61 2.00
N GLY A 85 13.57 -23.85 0.87
CA GLY A 85 14.04 -25.18 0.44
C GLY A 85 14.99 -25.85 1.43
N GLU A 86 15.76 -25.08 2.18
CA GLU A 86 16.63 -25.56 3.25
C GLU A 86 15.88 -26.00 4.53
N GLY A 87 14.59 -25.75 4.61
CA GLY A 87 13.73 -26.15 5.74
C GLY A 87 13.40 -25.03 6.72
N ASN A 88 13.84 -23.79 6.45
CA ASN A 88 13.37 -22.62 7.21
C ASN A 88 11.90 -22.32 6.91
N ARG A 89 11.20 -21.66 7.83
CA ARG A 89 9.77 -21.33 7.68
C ARG A 89 9.45 -20.00 8.35
N VAL A 90 8.73 -19.15 7.64
CA VAL A 90 8.02 -18.03 8.27
C VAL A 90 6.85 -18.58 9.04
N GLU A 91 6.75 -18.28 10.33
CA GLU A 91 5.67 -18.77 11.21
C GLU A 91 4.63 -17.68 11.47
N LYS A 92 5.04 -16.41 11.50
CA LYS A 92 4.15 -15.29 11.78
C LYS A 92 4.65 -14.02 11.13
N VAL A 93 3.71 -13.25 10.58
CA VAL A 93 3.93 -11.87 10.09
C VAL A 93 2.87 -10.97 10.69
N VAL A 94 3.29 -9.85 11.26
CA VAL A 94 2.40 -8.81 11.78
C VAL A 94 2.80 -7.47 11.20
N LEU A 95 1.86 -6.78 10.56
CA LEU A 95 2.03 -5.42 10.07
C LEU A 95 1.42 -4.45 11.07
N SER A 96 2.11 -3.37 11.37
CA SER A 96 1.63 -2.28 12.23
C SER A 96 2.06 -0.93 11.67
N ASP A 97 1.39 0.13 12.12
CA ASP A 97 1.68 1.52 11.74
C ASP A 97 1.75 1.74 10.22
N MET A 98 0.82 1.14 9.48
CA MET A 98 0.80 1.25 8.02
C MET A 98 0.28 2.61 7.56
N HIS A 99 1.13 3.34 6.86
CA HIS A 99 0.81 4.57 6.14
C HIS A 99 0.84 4.32 4.64
N VAL A 100 -0.19 4.81 3.93
CA VAL A 100 -0.26 4.74 2.47
C VAL A 100 -0.42 6.14 1.90
N GLN A 101 0.44 6.49 0.96
CA GLN A 101 0.38 7.74 0.21
C GLN A 101 0.10 7.43 -1.25
N ILE A 102 -0.95 8.05 -1.80
CA ILE A 102 -1.32 7.89 -3.22
C ILE A 102 -0.81 9.09 -4.00
N GLY A 103 -0.14 8.83 -5.12
CA GLY A 103 0.32 9.87 -6.04
C GLY A 103 -0.85 10.62 -6.70
N PRO A 104 -0.60 11.83 -7.24
CA PRO A 104 -1.66 12.70 -7.76
C PRO A 104 -2.50 12.09 -8.89
N SER A 105 -1.92 11.19 -9.69
CA SER A 105 -2.62 10.47 -10.78
C SER A 105 -3.44 9.27 -10.30
N GLY A 106 -3.27 8.84 -9.04
CA GLY A 106 -4.00 7.70 -8.47
C GLY A 106 -3.50 6.32 -8.92
N ASP A 107 -2.36 6.25 -9.61
CA ASP A 107 -1.74 5.04 -10.16
C ASP A 107 -0.36 4.72 -9.57
N THR A 108 0.08 5.53 -8.63
CA THR A 108 1.33 5.36 -7.88
C THR A 108 1.02 5.41 -6.40
N ALA A 109 1.66 4.57 -5.61
CA ALA A 109 1.54 4.58 -4.15
C ALA A 109 2.89 4.33 -3.48
N VAL A 110 3.01 4.81 -2.25
CA VAL A 110 4.03 4.40 -1.29
C VAL A 110 3.29 3.85 -0.06
N ALA A 111 3.58 2.59 0.30
CA ALA A 111 3.17 1.99 1.55
C ALA A 111 4.39 1.88 2.47
N SER A 112 4.27 2.34 3.71
CA SER A 112 5.33 2.19 4.70
C SER A 112 4.73 1.67 6.01
N TYR A 113 5.41 0.74 6.66
CA TYR A 113 4.91 0.06 7.85
C TYR A 113 6.03 -0.57 8.67
N ILE A 114 5.72 -0.93 9.89
CA ILE A 114 6.54 -1.82 10.70
C ILE A 114 6.09 -3.25 10.44
N ILE A 115 7.04 -4.12 10.14
CA ILE A 115 6.81 -5.54 9.94
C ILE A 115 7.55 -6.34 11.02
N HIS A 116 6.81 -7.16 11.74
CA HIS A 116 7.36 -8.12 12.68
C HIS A 116 7.26 -9.52 12.10
N VAL A 117 8.41 -10.20 11.99
CA VAL A 117 8.53 -11.52 11.35
C VAL A 117 9.09 -12.52 12.36
N ARG A 118 8.33 -13.57 12.62
CA ARG A 118 8.78 -14.74 13.36
C ARG A 118 9.15 -15.87 12.39
N THR A 119 10.37 -16.34 12.50
CA THR A 119 10.89 -17.39 11.61
C THR A 119 11.39 -18.56 12.43
N LYS A 120 11.06 -19.79 12.01
CA LYS A 120 11.66 -21.02 12.50
C LYS A 120 12.73 -21.47 11.53
N LEU A 121 13.95 -21.58 12.04
CA LEU A 121 15.11 -22.05 11.28
C LEU A 121 15.11 -23.60 11.19
N LYS A 122 15.84 -24.13 10.20
CA LYS A 122 15.98 -25.58 9.96
C LYS A 122 16.52 -26.36 11.17
N ASP A 123 17.28 -25.70 12.04
CA ASP A 123 17.82 -26.29 13.28
C ASP A 123 16.82 -26.21 14.46
N GLY A 124 15.61 -25.69 14.23
CA GLY A 124 14.57 -25.53 15.23
C GLY A 124 14.64 -24.22 16.03
N LYS A 125 15.67 -23.42 15.86
CA LYS A 125 15.76 -22.09 16.49
C LYS A 125 14.68 -21.18 15.92
N VAL A 126 14.10 -20.34 16.78
CA VAL A 126 13.14 -19.32 16.39
C VAL A 126 13.79 -17.95 16.50
N THR A 127 13.60 -17.11 15.48
CA THR A 127 13.97 -15.70 15.49
C THR A 127 12.71 -14.84 15.43
N ASP A 128 12.75 -13.71 16.12
CA ASP A 128 11.74 -12.65 16.06
C ASP A 128 12.46 -11.36 15.65
N GLU A 129 12.04 -10.77 14.54
CA GLU A 129 12.66 -9.58 13.98
C GLU A 129 11.61 -8.50 13.74
N GLU A 130 11.94 -7.27 14.13
CA GLU A 130 11.15 -6.10 13.84
C GLU A 130 11.91 -5.21 12.86
N ASN A 131 11.26 -4.88 11.76
CA ASN A 131 11.86 -4.14 10.67
C ASN A 131 10.88 -3.06 10.19
N GLN A 132 11.41 -2.04 9.52
CA GLN A 132 10.63 -1.06 8.79
C GLN A 132 10.75 -1.34 7.30
N GLU A 133 9.62 -1.31 6.62
CA GLU A 133 9.52 -1.59 5.20
C GLU A 133 8.84 -0.42 4.49
N SER A 134 9.29 -0.15 3.28
CA SER A 134 8.66 0.85 2.41
C SER A 134 8.60 0.29 0.99
N ASP A 135 7.37 0.18 0.49
CA ASP A 135 7.06 -0.32 -0.84
C ASP A 135 6.58 0.81 -1.74
N VAL A 136 7.10 0.85 -2.96
CA VAL A 136 6.53 1.67 -4.03
C VAL A 136 5.72 0.77 -4.94
N LEU A 137 4.48 1.17 -5.21
CA LEU A 137 3.55 0.42 -6.04
C LEU A 137 3.12 1.25 -7.24
N PHE A 138 3.02 0.57 -8.40
CA PHE A 138 2.41 1.15 -9.60
C PHE A 138 1.16 0.37 -9.99
N LYS A 139 0.11 1.11 -10.40
CA LYS A 139 -1.10 0.52 -10.97
C LYS A 139 -0.95 0.46 -12.48
N ARG A 140 -0.68 -0.73 -13.03
CA ARG A 140 -0.51 -0.98 -14.46
C ARG A 140 -1.62 -1.92 -14.95
N ASN A 141 -2.31 -1.56 -16.02
CA ASN A 141 -3.46 -2.32 -16.53
C ASN A 141 -4.53 -2.63 -15.46
N GLY A 142 -4.79 -1.67 -14.58
CA GLY A 142 -5.78 -1.79 -13.50
C GLY A 142 -5.32 -2.61 -12.28
N GLN A 143 -4.08 -3.11 -12.26
CA GLN A 143 -3.54 -3.92 -11.16
C GLN A 143 -2.37 -3.22 -10.47
N TRP A 144 -2.42 -3.14 -9.16
CA TRP A 144 -1.31 -2.71 -8.33
C TRP A 144 -0.23 -3.80 -8.27
N LYS A 145 1.04 -3.39 -8.36
CA LYS A 145 2.22 -4.25 -8.20
C LYS A 145 3.31 -3.50 -7.46
N VAL A 146 4.01 -4.19 -6.57
CA VAL A 146 5.22 -3.66 -5.93
C VAL A 146 6.33 -3.58 -6.98
N VAL A 147 6.90 -2.38 -7.16
CA VAL A 147 8.00 -2.12 -8.11
C VAL A 147 9.33 -1.85 -7.40
N PHE A 148 9.25 -1.46 -6.13
CA PHE A 148 10.44 -1.22 -5.32
C PHE A 148 10.13 -1.51 -3.86
N LEU A 149 11.12 -2.06 -3.14
CA LEU A 149 11.08 -2.32 -1.72
C LEU A 149 12.37 -1.84 -1.05
N HIS A 150 12.24 -1.17 0.07
CA HIS A 150 13.31 -0.92 1.02
C HIS A 150 12.98 -1.57 2.36
N TYR A 151 13.92 -2.30 2.90
CA TYR A 151 13.78 -3.03 4.15
C TYR A 151 15.01 -2.78 5.05
N SER A 152 14.78 -2.42 6.31
CA SER A 152 15.84 -2.18 7.28
C SER A 152 15.37 -2.48 8.69
N ALA A 153 16.30 -2.77 9.59
CA ALA A 153 15.96 -2.98 11.00
C ALA A 153 15.21 -1.78 11.58
N ALA A 154 14.15 -2.03 12.33
CA ALA A 154 13.46 -0.98 13.07
C ALA A 154 14.37 -0.42 14.17
N PRO A 155 14.26 0.90 14.50
CA PRO A 155 14.98 1.47 15.62
C PRO A 155 14.62 0.72 16.91
N LYS A 156 15.63 0.30 17.65
CA LYS A 156 15.37 -0.28 18.98
C LYS A 156 14.71 0.79 19.85
N SER A 157 13.56 0.49 20.44
CA SER A 157 12.98 1.36 21.45
C SER A 157 13.99 1.50 22.58
N GLU A 158 14.50 2.74 22.80
CA GLU A 158 15.25 3.02 24.02
C GLU A 158 14.30 2.80 25.21
N SER A 159 14.58 1.79 26.01
CA SER A 159 13.89 1.60 27.29
C SER A 159 14.30 2.74 28.22
N HIS A 160 13.42 3.73 28.38
CA HIS A 160 13.52 4.75 29.40
C HIS A 160 13.09 4.21 30.76
#